data_606bc5686f294f9e2008fa7bdf01d6dd
#
_entry.id   606bc5686f294f9e2008fa7bdf01d6dd
#
_cell.length_a   1.000
_cell.length_b   1.000
_cell.length_c   1.000
_cell.angle_alpha   90.00
_cell.angle_beta   90.00
_cell.angle_gamma   90.00
#
_symmetry.space_group_name_H-M   'P 1'
#
loop_
_entity.id
_entity.type
_entity.pdbx_description
1 polymer ?
#
loop_
_entity_poly.entity_id
_entity_poly.type
_entity_poly.pdbx_seq_one_letter_code
_entity_poly.pdbx_strand_id
1 'polypeptide(L)'
;MQSPPIKLLTQELLDEVAASSRRSPRQRQNYNFHDLSEKVQRFVNVLQPGTYVRPHQHLRPPAVNGFEFFVVIQGEVGIVILNENGQILRSLRVSAAGPTRAVELPEGTIHTLVALTPDTVILELVPR
;
A
#
# COMPACT_ATOMS: atom_id res chain seq x y z
N MET A 1 -16.89 26.42 -15.89
CA MET A 1 -16.22 25.67 -14.84
C MET A 1 -16.07 24.20 -15.27
N GLN A 2 -14.89 23.69 -15.21
CA GLN A 2 -14.64 22.30 -15.58
C GLN A 2 -14.80 21.39 -14.36
N SER A 3 -15.40 20.24 -14.56
CA SER A 3 -15.44 19.21 -13.53
C SER A 3 -14.04 18.62 -13.31
N PRO A 4 -13.72 18.18 -12.09
CA PRO A 4 -12.49 17.44 -11.87
C PRO A 4 -12.40 16.23 -12.81
N PRO A 5 -11.19 15.84 -13.24
CA PRO A 5 -11.04 14.70 -14.13
C PRO A 5 -11.43 13.39 -13.45
N ILE A 6 -12.05 12.51 -14.22
CA ILE A 6 -12.27 11.13 -13.79
C ILE A 6 -10.96 10.39 -13.95
N LYS A 7 -10.55 9.66 -12.93
CA LYS A 7 -9.29 8.90 -12.90
C LYS A 7 -9.60 7.41 -12.92
N LEU A 8 -8.88 6.68 -13.76
CA LEU A 8 -9.13 5.26 -13.95
C LEU A 8 -7.90 4.45 -13.55
N LEU A 9 -8.12 3.36 -12.85
CA LEU A 9 -7.10 2.35 -12.61
C LEU A 9 -7.29 1.26 -13.65
N THR A 10 -6.37 1.22 -14.63
CA THR A 10 -6.44 0.30 -15.75
C THR A 10 -5.32 -0.72 -15.69
N GLN A 11 -5.48 -1.84 -16.39
CA GLN A 11 -4.41 -2.84 -16.50
C GLN A 11 -3.17 -2.23 -17.19
N GLU A 12 -3.38 -1.38 -18.19
CA GLU A 12 -2.27 -0.69 -18.85
C GLU A 12 -1.45 0.14 -17.86
N LEU A 13 -2.13 0.92 -17.00
CA LEU A 13 -1.45 1.70 -15.96
C LEU A 13 -0.68 0.78 -15.02
N LEU A 14 -1.30 -0.31 -14.55
CA LEU A 14 -0.65 -1.26 -13.65
C LEU A 14 0.59 -1.88 -14.30
N ASP A 15 0.51 -2.22 -15.58
CA ASP A 15 1.64 -2.80 -16.31
C ASP A 15 2.81 -1.81 -16.43
N GLU A 16 2.52 -0.54 -16.65
CA GLU A 16 3.55 0.51 -16.69
C GLU A 16 4.23 0.71 -15.34
N VAL A 17 3.44 0.74 -14.26
CA VAL A 17 3.98 0.89 -12.91
C VAL A 17 4.79 -0.35 -12.52
N ALA A 18 4.33 -1.54 -12.90
CA ALA A 18 5.05 -2.79 -12.67
C ALA A 18 6.41 -2.78 -13.39
N ALA A 19 6.44 -2.33 -14.64
CA ALA A 19 7.69 -2.22 -15.39
C ALA A 19 8.67 -1.26 -14.70
N SER A 20 8.18 -0.13 -14.19
CA SER A 20 8.99 0.81 -13.43
C SER A 20 9.51 0.19 -12.13
N SER A 21 8.67 -0.57 -11.42
CA SER A 21 9.08 -1.22 -10.17
C SER A 21 10.21 -2.20 -10.38
N ARG A 22 10.17 -2.95 -11.48
CA ARG A 22 11.22 -3.92 -11.80
C ARG A 22 12.56 -3.26 -12.13
N ARG A 23 12.53 -2.03 -12.66
CA ARG A 23 13.74 -1.25 -12.97
C ARG A 23 14.23 -0.43 -11.76
N SER A 24 13.41 -0.27 -10.74
CA SER A 24 13.75 0.51 -9.55
C SER A 24 14.75 -0.25 -8.69
N PRO A 25 15.80 0.42 -8.17
CA PRO A 25 16.69 -0.20 -7.18
C PRO A 25 15.96 -0.66 -5.92
N ARG A 26 14.83 -0.02 -5.59
CA ARG A 26 14.00 -0.37 -4.44
C ARG A 26 13.05 -1.52 -4.73
N GLN A 27 12.92 -1.93 -6.00
CA GLN A 27 12.01 -3.01 -6.43
C GLN A 27 10.55 -2.73 -6.05
N ARG A 28 10.16 -1.45 -6.10
CA ARG A 28 8.78 -1.01 -5.92
C ARG A 28 8.58 0.34 -6.59
N GLN A 29 7.32 0.63 -6.92
CA GLN A 29 6.93 1.91 -7.52
C GLN A 29 5.51 2.24 -7.13
N ASN A 30 5.29 3.47 -6.68
CA ASN A 30 3.94 3.94 -6.40
C ASN A 30 3.42 4.83 -7.53
N TYR A 31 2.10 4.96 -7.61
CA TYR A 31 1.41 5.90 -8.49
C TYR A 31 0.28 6.54 -7.71
N ASN A 32 0.32 7.87 -7.60
CA ASN A 32 -0.66 8.63 -6.82
C ASN A 32 -1.83 9.08 -7.68
N PHE A 33 -3.05 8.83 -7.21
CA PHE A 33 -4.26 9.43 -7.79
C PHE A 33 -4.56 10.80 -7.20
N HIS A 34 -4.00 11.10 -6.03
CA HIS A 34 -4.21 12.35 -5.31
C HIS A 34 -3.12 13.37 -5.60
N ASP A 35 -3.46 14.65 -5.47
CA ASP A 35 -2.48 15.72 -5.36
C ASP A 35 -1.98 15.78 -3.92
N LEU A 36 -0.75 16.24 -3.73
CA LEU A 36 -0.12 16.28 -2.41
C LEU A 36 -0.87 17.19 -1.43
N SER A 37 -1.72 18.08 -1.93
CA SER A 37 -2.55 18.97 -1.11
C SER A 37 -3.84 18.32 -0.61
N GLU A 38 -4.22 17.16 -1.14
CA GLU A 38 -5.47 16.50 -0.77
C GLU A 38 -5.35 15.81 0.59
N LYS A 39 -6.47 15.76 1.33
CA LYS A 39 -6.49 15.23 2.70
C LYS A 39 -6.46 13.71 2.76
N VAL A 40 -6.95 13.05 1.72
CA VAL A 40 -6.93 11.60 1.65
C VAL A 40 -6.05 11.17 0.48
N GLN A 41 -5.06 10.36 0.79
CA GLN A 41 -4.16 9.81 -0.22
C GLN A 41 -4.79 8.57 -0.82
N ARG A 42 -4.71 8.46 -2.16
CA ARG A 42 -5.16 7.27 -2.90
C ARG A 42 -4.06 6.93 -3.88
N PHE A 43 -3.47 5.78 -3.71
CA PHE A 43 -2.36 5.38 -4.58
C PHE A 43 -2.27 3.87 -4.71
N VAL A 44 -1.65 3.43 -5.78
CA VAL A 44 -1.25 2.03 -5.95
C VAL A 44 0.25 1.91 -5.75
N ASN A 45 0.66 0.80 -5.20
CA ASN A 45 2.05 0.42 -5.06
C ASN A 45 2.24 -0.92 -5.75
N VAL A 46 3.20 -1.01 -6.65
CA VAL A 46 3.60 -2.30 -7.21
C VAL A 46 4.90 -2.72 -6.55
N LEU A 47 4.87 -3.89 -5.94
CA LEU A 47 5.97 -4.43 -5.15
C LEU A 47 6.49 -5.70 -5.78
N GLN A 48 7.82 -5.82 -5.84
CA GLN A 48 8.48 -7.06 -6.28
C GLN A 48 8.97 -7.84 -5.06
N PRO A 49 9.05 -9.19 -5.15
CA PRO A 49 9.73 -9.96 -4.11
C PRO A 49 11.15 -9.45 -3.95
N GLY A 50 11.61 -9.32 -2.72
CA GLY A 50 12.91 -8.76 -2.42
C GLY A 50 12.92 -7.28 -2.14
N THR A 51 11.83 -6.55 -2.39
CA THR A 51 11.74 -5.17 -1.93
C THR A 51 11.76 -5.15 -0.41
N TYR A 52 12.52 -4.22 0.16
CA TYR A 52 12.57 -4.04 1.60
C TYR A 52 11.77 -2.82 1.99
N VAL A 53 10.75 -3.04 2.79
CA VAL A 53 9.94 -1.97 3.39
C VAL A 53 10.29 -1.92 4.86
N ARG A 54 10.92 -0.82 5.28
CA ARG A 54 11.30 -0.61 6.66
C ARG A 54 10.05 -0.62 7.56
N PRO A 55 10.07 -1.31 8.71
CA PRO A 55 8.98 -1.21 9.67
C PRO A 55 8.74 0.24 10.06
N HIS A 56 7.48 0.66 10.04
CA HIS A 56 7.12 2.06 10.28
C HIS A 56 5.72 2.17 10.88
N GLN A 57 5.42 3.35 11.40
CA GLN A 57 4.09 3.71 11.87
C GLN A 57 3.80 5.15 11.46
N HIS A 58 2.52 5.45 11.37
CA HIS A 58 2.06 6.81 11.12
C HIS A 58 1.33 7.32 12.35
N LEU A 59 1.72 8.53 12.79
CA LEU A 59 1.09 9.21 13.93
C LEU A 59 0.54 10.53 13.43
N ARG A 60 -0.77 10.72 13.55
CA ARG A 60 -1.48 11.90 13.08
C ARG A 60 -2.12 12.63 14.24
N PRO A 61 -2.45 13.93 14.06
CA PRO A 61 -3.17 14.66 15.11
C PRO A 61 -4.47 13.97 15.50
N PRO A 62 -4.89 14.03 16.77
CA PRO A 62 -6.12 13.35 17.21
C PRO A 62 -7.39 13.75 16.47
N ALA A 63 -7.41 14.96 15.87
CA ALA A 63 -8.55 15.43 15.08
C ALA A 63 -8.69 14.70 13.74
N VAL A 64 -7.65 13.99 13.29
CA VAL A 64 -7.67 13.23 12.06
C VAL A 64 -8.12 11.81 12.39
N ASN A 65 -9.12 11.31 11.65
CA ASN A 65 -9.49 9.91 11.76
C ASN A 65 -8.42 9.08 11.04
N GLY A 66 -7.38 8.67 11.78
CA GLY A 66 -6.22 7.99 11.23
C GLY A 66 -6.45 6.50 11.02
N PHE A 67 -6.12 6.03 9.84
CA PHE A 67 -6.14 4.62 9.46
C PHE A 67 -5.27 4.41 8.22
N GLU A 68 -4.93 3.17 7.93
CA GLU A 68 -4.37 2.77 6.65
C GLU A 68 -5.19 1.61 6.12
N PHE A 69 -5.75 1.77 4.93
CA PHE A 69 -6.57 0.75 4.30
C PHE A 69 -5.87 0.22 3.05
N PHE A 70 -5.60 -1.09 3.03
CA PHE A 70 -4.91 -1.75 1.93
C PHE A 70 -5.83 -2.77 1.27
N VAL A 71 -5.93 -2.71 -0.06
CA VAL A 71 -6.62 -3.71 -0.88
C VAL A 71 -5.61 -4.31 -1.84
N VAL A 72 -5.50 -5.63 -1.87
CA VAL A 72 -4.61 -6.29 -2.83
C VAL A 72 -5.38 -6.49 -4.13
N ILE A 73 -4.91 -5.81 -5.17
CA ILE A 73 -5.52 -5.84 -6.51
C ILE A 73 -4.99 -7.02 -7.31
N GLN A 74 -3.72 -7.37 -7.12
CA GLN A 74 -3.04 -8.41 -7.87
C GLN A 74 -1.97 -9.04 -6.97
N GLY A 75 -1.86 -10.36 -7.02
CA GLY A 75 -0.85 -11.09 -6.27
C GLY A 75 -1.17 -11.24 -4.79
N GLU A 76 -0.11 -11.36 -3.99
CA GLU A 76 -0.22 -11.63 -2.55
C GLU A 76 0.83 -10.86 -1.78
N VAL A 77 0.44 -10.32 -0.63
CA VAL A 77 1.32 -9.60 0.28
C VAL A 77 1.27 -10.22 1.67
N GLY A 78 2.42 -10.27 2.32
CA GLY A 78 2.51 -10.54 3.76
C GLY A 78 2.58 -9.22 4.51
N ILE A 79 1.79 -9.08 5.56
CA ILE A 79 1.84 -7.92 6.45
C ILE A 79 2.29 -8.39 7.82
N VAL A 80 3.34 -7.77 8.34
CA VAL A 80 3.91 -8.12 9.65
C VAL A 80 3.66 -6.96 10.60
N ILE A 81 2.99 -7.26 11.70
CA ILE A 81 2.69 -6.30 12.77
C ILE A 81 3.71 -6.52 13.89
N LEU A 82 4.33 -5.43 14.33
CA LEU A 82 5.40 -5.49 15.33
C LEU A 82 5.06 -4.59 16.52
N ASN A 83 5.72 -4.88 17.67
CA ASN A 83 5.68 -3.97 18.81
C ASN A 83 6.89 -3.02 18.77
N GLU A 84 6.99 -2.14 19.76
CA GLU A 84 8.06 -1.14 19.85
C GLU A 84 9.45 -1.78 19.98
N ASN A 85 9.53 -3.01 20.47
CA ASN A 85 10.79 -3.73 20.64
C ASN A 85 11.19 -4.53 19.39
N GLY A 86 10.42 -4.41 18.31
CA GLY A 86 10.68 -5.14 17.07
C GLY A 86 10.24 -6.59 17.08
N GLN A 87 9.45 -7.00 18.08
CA GLN A 87 8.91 -8.36 18.15
C GLN A 87 7.68 -8.48 17.26
N ILE A 88 7.55 -9.58 16.55
CA ILE A 88 6.41 -9.85 15.69
C ILE A 88 5.22 -10.24 16.56
N LEU A 89 4.14 -9.44 16.47
CA LEU A 89 2.88 -9.70 17.16
C LEU A 89 1.95 -10.53 16.31
N ARG A 90 1.96 -10.33 15.00
CA ARG A 90 1.04 -10.97 14.07
C ARG A 90 1.57 -10.89 12.65
N SER A 91 1.32 -11.92 11.87
CA SER A 91 1.57 -11.96 10.43
C SER A 91 0.27 -12.27 9.71
N LEU A 92 0.02 -11.55 8.61
CA LEU A 92 -1.20 -11.68 7.82
C LEU A 92 -0.83 -11.93 6.37
N ARG A 93 -1.61 -12.78 5.70
CA ARG A 93 -1.56 -12.90 4.23
C ARG A 93 -2.80 -12.26 3.65
N VAL A 94 -2.60 -11.36 2.70
CA VAL A 94 -3.67 -10.66 1.99
C VAL A 94 -3.45 -10.85 0.51
N SER A 95 -4.48 -11.29 -0.20
CA SER A 95 -4.34 -11.76 -1.59
C SER A 95 -5.52 -11.29 -2.44
N ALA A 96 -5.24 -10.98 -3.70
CA ALA A 96 -6.29 -10.66 -4.66
C ALA A 96 -7.27 -11.83 -4.85
N ALA A 97 -6.79 -13.06 -4.71
CA ALA A 97 -7.64 -14.25 -4.81
C ALA A 97 -8.40 -14.55 -3.52
N GLY A 98 -8.09 -13.90 -2.43
CA GLY A 98 -8.70 -14.13 -1.12
C GLY A 98 -8.12 -15.36 -0.41
N PRO A 99 -8.75 -15.81 0.69
CA PRO A 99 -9.99 -15.28 1.26
C PRO A 99 -9.88 -13.87 1.86
N THR A 100 -8.71 -13.47 2.38
CA THR A 100 -8.49 -12.11 2.90
C THR A 100 -7.98 -11.25 1.76
N ARG A 101 -8.72 -10.23 1.38
CA ARG A 101 -8.42 -9.39 0.21
C ARG A 101 -8.00 -7.98 0.58
N ALA A 102 -8.32 -7.53 1.78
CA ALA A 102 -8.04 -6.19 2.26
C ALA A 102 -7.83 -6.21 3.77
N VAL A 103 -7.15 -5.17 4.27
CA VAL A 103 -6.94 -5.00 5.71
C VAL A 103 -6.94 -3.51 6.04
N GLU A 104 -7.49 -3.16 7.18
CA GLU A 104 -7.37 -1.82 7.73
C GLU A 104 -6.54 -1.88 9.00
N LEU A 105 -5.49 -1.06 9.05
CA LEU A 105 -4.64 -0.93 10.23
C LEU A 105 -5.03 0.35 10.97
N PRO A 106 -5.25 0.27 12.30
CA PRO A 106 -5.53 1.47 13.09
C PRO A 106 -4.30 2.37 13.17
N GLU A 107 -4.54 3.63 13.54
CA GLU A 107 -3.50 4.62 13.75
C GLU A 107 -2.39 4.07 14.65
N GLY A 108 -1.13 4.34 14.26
CA GLY A 108 0.02 3.98 15.09
C GLY A 108 0.46 2.52 15.01
N THR A 109 -0.15 1.71 14.17
CA THR A 109 0.28 0.32 14.01
C THR A 109 1.67 0.25 13.37
N ILE A 110 2.61 -0.37 14.05
CA ILE A 110 3.96 -0.60 13.50
C ILE A 110 3.89 -1.81 12.58
N HIS A 111 4.26 -1.63 11.33
CA HIS A 111 4.10 -2.68 10.34
C HIS A 111 5.14 -2.62 9.23
N THR A 112 5.28 -3.71 8.51
CA THR A 112 6.00 -3.79 7.25
C THR A 112 5.27 -4.74 6.30
N LEU A 113 5.62 -4.64 5.03
CA LEU A 113 4.99 -5.41 3.95
C LEU A 113 6.03 -6.23 3.21
N VAL A 114 5.65 -7.42 2.77
CA VAL A 114 6.48 -8.29 1.95
C VAL A 114 5.67 -8.75 0.75
N ALA A 115 6.16 -8.51 -0.45
CA ALA A 115 5.54 -9.06 -1.65
C ALA A 115 5.86 -10.56 -1.73
N LEU A 116 4.82 -11.38 -1.82
CA LEU A 116 4.97 -12.84 -1.91
C LEU A 116 4.93 -13.35 -3.34
N THR A 117 4.51 -12.49 -4.28
CA THR A 117 4.45 -12.81 -5.71
C THR A 117 5.07 -11.67 -6.52
N PRO A 118 5.58 -11.94 -7.74
CA PRO A 118 6.00 -10.86 -8.63
C PRO A 118 4.82 -9.94 -8.98
N ASP A 119 5.13 -8.67 -9.22
CA ASP A 119 4.14 -7.66 -9.62
C ASP A 119 2.92 -7.60 -8.69
N THR A 120 3.15 -7.65 -7.38
CA THR A 120 2.08 -7.53 -6.39
C THR A 120 1.60 -6.08 -6.36
N VAL A 121 0.28 -5.88 -6.46
CA VAL A 121 -0.33 -4.56 -6.51
C VAL A 121 -1.22 -4.34 -5.29
N ILE A 122 -0.94 -3.27 -4.55
CA ILE A 122 -1.73 -2.83 -3.41
C ILE A 122 -2.33 -1.47 -3.73
N LEU A 123 -3.64 -1.32 -3.47
CA LEU A 123 -4.31 -0.02 -3.46
C LEU A 123 -4.40 0.45 -2.02
N GLU A 124 -3.94 1.66 -1.75
CA GLU A 124 -3.91 2.22 -0.39
C GLU A 124 -4.76 3.48 -0.32
N LEU A 125 -5.56 3.53 0.74
CA LEU A 125 -6.32 4.72 1.14
C LEU A 125 -5.83 5.13 2.51
N VAL A 126 -5.25 6.34 2.60
CA VAL A 126 -4.58 6.79 3.82
C VAL A 126 -4.91 8.27 4.05
N PRO A 127 -5.54 8.63 5.18
CA PRO A 127 -5.71 10.05 5.53
C PRO A 127 -4.36 10.67 5.82
N ARG A 128 -4.31 11.94 5.54
CA ARG A 128 -3.09 12.72 5.73
C ARG A 128 -3.02 13.33 7.10
#